data_c37a29b8a6038244edccd48ce4c9fdcd
#
_entry.id   c37a29b8a6038244edccd48ce4c9fdcd
#
_cell.length_a   1.000
_cell.length_b   1.000
_cell.length_c   1.000
_cell.angle_alpha   90.00
_cell.angle_beta   90.00
_cell.angle_gamma   90.00
#
_symmetry.space_group_name_H-M   'P 1'
#
loop_
_entity.id
_entity.type
_entity.pdbx_description
1 polymer ?
#
loop_
_entity_poly.entity_id
_entity_poly.type
_entity_poly.pdbx_seq_one_letter_code
_entity_poly.pdbx_strand_id
1 'polypeptide(L)'
;MKLPYVPRENQKETIDLIRSTIANRNHLVLESPTGSGKTFTSLAGVLPFVKDGFKVVYCVRTNSQQKQVIHELQQFKKTGNNIKAIAIQGRDALCPQQKYDDELKKSNWSEKSKICKSLKMQSKLGEAGCQFYRKLLRDSNSLIDEWSSKILTAEDFAHKAEESGLCPYE
;
A
#
# COMPACT_ATOMS: atom_id res chain seq x y z
N MET A 1 -17.64 12.76 4.04
CA MET A 1 -16.22 12.98 3.68
C MET A 1 -16.12 14.25 2.85
N LYS A 2 -15.14 15.12 3.12
CA LYS A 2 -14.87 16.31 2.30
C LYS A 2 -14.06 15.92 1.07
N LEU A 3 -14.44 16.47 -0.09
CA LEU A 3 -13.71 16.21 -1.35
C LEU A 3 -12.63 17.30 -1.55
N PRO A 4 -11.44 16.94 -2.10
CA PRO A 4 -10.38 17.91 -2.40
C PRO A 4 -10.70 18.82 -3.59
N TYR A 5 -11.58 18.37 -4.48
CA TYR A 5 -11.99 19.09 -5.69
C TYR A 5 -13.51 19.09 -5.83
N VAL A 6 -14.04 20.05 -6.59
CA VAL A 6 -15.44 20.06 -7.01
C VAL A 6 -15.59 19.07 -8.18
N PRO A 7 -16.38 18.00 -8.01
CA PRO A 7 -16.58 17.03 -9.10
C PRO A 7 -17.33 17.66 -10.28
N ARG A 8 -16.94 17.29 -11.50
CA ARG A 8 -17.74 17.55 -12.70
C ARG A 8 -19.02 16.72 -12.67
N GLU A 9 -20.02 17.04 -13.49
CA GLU A 9 -21.34 16.36 -13.48
C GLU A 9 -21.18 14.84 -13.65
N ASN A 10 -20.51 14.40 -14.70
CA ASN A 10 -20.25 12.98 -14.98
C ASN A 10 -19.42 12.28 -13.88
N GLN A 11 -18.57 13.02 -13.14
CA GLN A 11 -17.86 12.47 -12.00
C GLN A 11 -18.76 12.26 -10.79
N LYS A 12 -19.74 13.16 -10.55
CA LYS A 12 -20.72 13.00 -9.48
C LYS A 12 -21.55 11.74 -9.70
N GLU A 13 -22.11 11.58 -10.91
CA GLU A 13 -22.87 10.38 -11.28
C GLU A 13 -22.06 9.10 -11.07
N THR A 14 -20.79 9.09 -11.49
CA THR A 14 -19.91 7.93 -11.30
C THR A 14 -19.61 7.67 -9.82
N ILE A 15 -19.37 8.70 -9.01
CA ILE A 15 -19.16 8.58 -7.57
C ILE A 15 -20.39 7.96 -6.90
N ASP A 16 -21.56 8.42 -7.25
CA ASP A 16 -22.82 7.92 -6.68
C ASP A 16 -23.12 6.48 -7.13
N LEU A 17 -22.81 6.15 -8.39
CA LEU A 17 -22.86 4.77 -8.89
C LEU A 17 -21.92 3.84 -8.12
N ILE A 18 -20.68 4.23 -7.89
CA ILE A 18 -19.72 3.44 -7.10
C ILE A 18 -20.26 3.20 -5.69
N ARG A 19 -20.76 4.25 -5.03
CA ARG A 19 -21.32 4.16 -3.68
C ARG A 19 -22.51 3.23 -3.59
N SER A 20 -23.47 3.38 -4.50
CA SER A 20 -24.67 2.52 -4.53
C SER A 20 -24.31 1.07 -4.81
N THR A 21 -23.34 0.83 -5.70
CA THR A 21 -22.84 -0.53 -6.01
C THR A 21 -22.22 -1.20 -4.80
N ILE A 22 -21.37 -0.48 -4.05
CA ILE A 22 -20.74 -1.01 -2.82
C ILE A 22 -21.80 -1.25 -1.74
N ALA A 23 -22.73 -0.30 -1.53
CA ALA A 23 -23.79 -0.44 -0.54
C ALA A 23 -24.67 -1.66 -0.80
N ASN A 24 -24.92 -1.98 -2.07
CA ASN A 24 -25.68 -3.16 -2.50
C ASN A 24 -24.82 -4.44 -2.61
N ARG A 25 -23.53 -4.40 -2.26
CA ARG A 25 -22.59 -5.53 -2.36
C ARG A 25 -22.48 -6.11 -3.77
N ASN A 26 -22.57 -5.28 -4.77
CA ASN A 26 -22.48 -5.64 -6.19
C ASN A 26 -21.07 -5.37 -6.74
N HIS A 27 -20.83 -5.87 -7.96
CA HIS A 27 -19.63 -5.58 -8.75
C HIS A 27 -19.91 -4.45 -9.73
N LEU A 28 -18.89 -3.63 -10.01
CA LEU A 28 -18.96 -2.54 -10.96
C LEU A 28 -17.77 -2.60 -11.93
N VAL A 29 -18.04 -2.53 -13.20
CA VAL A 29 -17.04 -2.34 -14.25
C VAL A 29 -17.29 -0.98 -14.90
N LEU A 30 -16.27 -0.12 -14.89
CA LEU A 30 -16.35 1.23 -15.45
C LEU A 30 -15.30 1.41 -16.54
N GLU A 31 -15.74 1.85 -17.69
CA GLU A 31 -14.86 2.39 -18.73
C GLU A 31 -14.90 3.92 -18.70
N SER A 32 -13.74 4.54 -18.77
CA SER A 32 -13.62 6.00 -18.70
C SER A 32 -12.37 6.45 -19.44
N PRO A 33 -12.45 7.52 -20.25
CA PRO A 33 -11.35 8.01 -21.06
C PRO A 33 -10.15 8.49 -20.20
N THR A 34 -8.98 8.57 -20.83
CA THR A 34 -7.80 9.16 -20.18
C THR A 34 -8.06 10.61 -19.82
N GLY A 35 -7.58 11.07 -18.67
CA GLY A 35 -7.79 12.45 -18.20
C GLY A 35 -9.16 12.74 -17.57
N SER A 36 -10.08 11.77 -17.49
CA SER A 36 -11.40 11.93 -16.85
C SER A 36 -11.36 12.09 -15.32
N GLY A 37 -10.19 11.89 -14.69
CA GLY A 37 -10.04 11.92 -13.23
C GLY A 37 -10.44 10.61 -12.54
N LYS A 38 -10.24 9.46 -13.20
CA LYS A 38 -10.58 8.12 -12.67
C LYS A 38 -10.10 7.89 -11.23
N THR A 39 -8.87 8.25 -10.91
CA THR A 39 -8.28 8.05 -9.57
C THR A 39 -9.06 8.84 -8.51
N PHE A 40 -9.31 10.11 -8.77
CA PHE A 40 -10.11 10.94 -7.87
C PHE A 40 -11.54 10.38 -7.71
N THR A 41 -12.21 10.08 -8.81
CA THR A 41 -13.61 9.59 -8.82
C THR A 41 -13.74 8.27 -8.09
N SER A 42 -12.85 7.32 -8.34
CA SER A 42 -12.85 6.02 -7.64
C SER A 42 -12.58 6.18 -6.14
N LEU A 43 -11.59 6.98 -5.76
CA LEU A 43 -11.31 7.24 -4.33
C LEU A 43 -12.48 7.97 -3.65
N ALA A 44 -13.08 8.96 -4.29
CA ALA A 44 -14.25 9.68 -3.76
C ALA A 44 -15.47 8.75 -3.54
N GLY A 45 -15.59 7.73 -4.37
CA GLY A 45 -16.62 6.71 -4.23
C GLY A 45 -16.37 5.73 -3.08
N VAL A 46 -15.14 5.23 -2.94
CA VAL A 46 -14.85 4.13 -2.00
C VAL A 46 -14.44 4.58 -0.59
N LEU A 47 -13.75 5.72 -0.45
CA LEU A 47 -13.23 6.17 0.84
C LEU A 47 -14.27 6.39 1.96
N PRO A 48 -15.53 6.78 1.68
CA PRO A 48 -16.54 6.86 2.75
C PRO A 48 -16.71 5.55 3.53
N PHE A 49 -16.62 4.41 2.87
CA PHE A 49 -16.80 3.10 3.48
C PHE A 49 -15.66 2.69 4.42
N VAL A 50 -14.47 3.30 4.30
CA VAL A 50 -13.35 3.04 5.23
C VAL A 50 -13.72 3.46 6.66
N LYS A 51 -14.55 4.48 6.83
CA LYS A 51 -15.05 4.90 8.16
C LYS A 51 -15.97 3.86 8.80
N ASP A 52 -16.62 3.06 7.99
CA ASP A 52 -17.52 2.00 8.41
C ASP A 52 -16.77 0.67 8.67
N GLY A 53 -15.44 0.73 8.76
CA GLY A 53 -14.57 -0.42 9.06
C GLY A 53 -14.12 -1.22 7.85
N PHE A 54 -14.50 -0.83 6.63
CA PHE A 54 -14.03 -1.49 5.42
C PHE A 54 -12.55 -1.17 5.14
N LYS A 55 -11.85 -2.13 4.56
CA LYS A 55 -10.52 -1.95 4.00
C LYS A 55 -10.62 -1.82 2.48
N VAL A 56 -9.94 -0.84 1.91
CA VAL A 56 -9.88 -0.65 0.45
C VAL A 56 -8.51 -1.11 -0.04
N VAL A 57 -8.50 -2.04 -0.99
CA VAL A 57 -7.30 -2.45 -1.72
C VAL A 57 -7.37 -1.83 -3.12
N TYR A 58 -6.44 -0.92 -3.42
CA TYR A 58 -6.39 -0.22 -4.70
C TYR A 58 -5.23 -0.77 -5.53
N CYS A 59 -5.55 -1.62 -6.51
CA CYS A 59 -4.57 -2.25 -7.38
C CYS A 59 -4.29 -1.40 -8.62
N VAL A 60 -3.02 -1.23 -8.95
CA VAL A 60 -2.56 -0.51 -10.14
C VAL A 60 -1.47 -1.32 -10.86
N ARG A 61 -1.29 -1.04 -12.15
CA ARG A 61 -0.34 -1.78 -12.98
C ARG A 61 1.10 -1.27 -12.85
N THR A 62 1.30 0.02 -12.56
CA THR A 62 2.62 0.64 -12.56
C THR A 62 2.90 1.42 -11.28
N ASN A 63 4.19 1.56 -10.93
CA ASN A 63 4.63 2.36 -9.79
C ASN A 63 4.23 3.84 -9.93
N SER A 64 4.21 4.38 -11.16
CA SER A 64 3.76 5.75 -11.43
C SER A 64 2.28 5.95 -11.08
N GLN A 65 1.43 4.99 -11.46
CA GLN A 65 0.02 5.03 -11.05
C GLN A 65 -0.15 4.89 -9.53
N GLN A 66 0.68 4.07 -8.88
CA GLN A 66 0.66 3.95 -7.42
C GLN A 66 0.99 5.29 -6.74
N LYS A 67 2.03 5.98 -7.20
CA LYS A 67 2.40 7.33 -6.69
C LYS A 67 1.27 8.33 -6.90
N GLN A 68 0.57 8.27 -8.03
CA GLN A 68 -0.59 9.11 -8.29
C GLN A 68 -1.73 8.84 -7.29
N VAL A 69 -2.02 7.57 -6.98
CA VAL A 69 -3.04 7.23 -5.96
C VAL A 69 -2.66 7.77 -4.59
N ILE A 70 -1.40 7.62 -4.18
CA ILE A 70 -0.89 8.15 -2.91
C ILE A 70 -1.02 9.69 -2.89
N HIS A 71 -0.63 10.37 -3.99
CA HIS A 71 -0.79 11.82 -4.10
C HIS A 71 -2.25 12.26 -3.94
N GLU A 72 -3.19 11.59 -4.61
CA GLU A 72 -4.62 11.88 -4.45
C GLU A 72 -5.11 11.67 -3.01
N LEU A 73 -4.70 10.57 -2.36
CA LEU A 73 -5.04 10.33 -0.95
C LEU A 73 -4.51 11.45 -0.03
N GLN A 74 -3.32 11.99 -0.32
CA GLN A 74 -2.78 13.14 0.40
C GLN A 74 -3.65 14.40 0.21
N GLN A 75 -4.21 14.63 -1.00
CA GLN A 75 -5.14 15.75 -1.22
C GLN A 75 -6.43 15.56 -0.39
N PHE A 76 -6.98 14.36 -0.37
CA PHE A 76 -8.12 14.05 0.51
C PHE A 76 -7.80 14.28 1.99
N LYS A 77 -6.60 13.93 2.45
CA LYS A 77 -6.17 14.15 3.85
C LYS A 77 -6.06 15.63 4.19
N LYS A 78 -5.56 16.47 3.26
CA LYS A 78 -5.46 17.93 3.44
C LYS A 78 -6.81 18.60 3.67
N THR A 79 -7.92 18.03 3.22
CA THR A 79 -9.27 18.54 3.49
C THR A 79 -9.82 18.20 4.88
N GLY A 80 -8.97 17.63 5.76
CA GLY A 80 -9.33 17.27 7.14
C GLY A 80 -9.92 15.86 7.27
N ASN A 81 -9.83 15.03 6.24
CA ASN A 81 -10.23 13.63 6.36
C ASN A 81 -9.15 12.81 7.09
N ASN A 82 -9.55 11.97 8.04
CA ASN A 82 -8.65 11.02 8.67
C ASN A 82 -8.46 9.80 7.77
N ILE A 83 -7.43 9.85 6.93
CA ILE A 83 -7.08 8.79 5.98
C ILE A 83 -5.73 8.20 6.36
N LYS A 84 -5.69 6.88 6.40
CA LYS A 84 -4.50 6.06 6.60
C LYS A 84 -4.31 5.20 5.36
N ALA A 85 -3.12 5.13 4.82
CA ALA A 85 -2.84 4.33 3.63
C ALA A 85 -1.37 3.96 3.55
N ILE A 86 -1.10 2.83 2.95
CA ILE A 86 0.24 2.35 2.65
C ILE A 86 0.29 1.84 1.22
N ALA A 87 1.32 2.23 0.49
CA ALA A 87 1.63 1.63 -0.80
C ALA A 87 2.58 0.44 -0.60
N ILE A 88 2.24 -0.69 -1.22
CA ILE A 88 3.04 -1.91 -1.16
C ILE A 88 3.54 -2.23 -2.57
N GLN A 89 4.82 -2.56 -2.68
CA GLN A 89 5.44 -3.02 -3.92
C GLN A 89 5.98 -4.44 -3.74
N GLY A 90 6.46 -5.03 -4.84
CA GLY A 90 7.06 -6.36 -4.80
C GLY A 90 8.32 -6.41 -3.91
N ARG A 91 8.63 -7.60 -3.41
CA ARG A 91 9.79 -7.87 -2.54
C ARG A 91 11.10 -7.34 -3.13
N ASP A 92 11.25 -7.40 -4.43
CA ASP A 92 12.44 -6.95 -5.13
C ASP A 92 12.75 -5.46 -4.89
N ALA A 93 11.71 -4.64 -4.79
CA ALA A 93 11.84 -3.21 -4.53
C ALA A 93 11.97 -2.87 -3.03
N LEU A 94 11.48 -3.71 -2.14
CA LEU A 94 11.34 -3.37 -0.72
C LEU A 94 12.35 -4.07 0.20
N CYS A 95 13.03 -5.15 -0.26
CA CYS A 95 13.86 -5.98 0.62
C CYS A 95 15.17 -5.31 1.03
N PRO A 96 15.37 -4.90 2.30
CA PRO A 96 16.62 -4.30 2.75
C PRO A 96 17.77 -5.31 2.84
N GLN A 97 17.48 -6.61 2.98
CA GLN A 97 18.49 -7.67 3.05
C GLN A 97 19.38 -7.71 1.80
N GLN A 98 18.89 -7.26 0.64
CA GLN A 98 19.67 -7.19 -0.59
C GLN A 98 20.92 -6.31 -0.50
N LYS A 99 20.98 -5.39 0.45
CA LYS A 99 22.17 -4.55 0.68
C LYS A 99 23.30 -5.30 1.37
N TYR A 100 22.99 -6.39 2.06
CA TYR A 100 23.89 -7.18 2.89
C TYR A 100 24.13 -8.60 2.39
N ASP A 101 23.52 -8.96 1.26
CA ASP A 101 23.56 -10.30 0.69
C ASP A 101 23.72 -10.21 -0.83
N ASP A 102 24.94 -10.47 -1.30
CA ASP A 102 25.31 -10.36 -2.72
C ASP A 102 24.62 -11.41 -3.60
N GLU A 103 24.34 -12.60 -3.06
CA GLU A 103 23.59 -13.62 -3.77
C GLU A 103 22.16 -13.15 -4.00
N LEU A 104 21.52 -12.67 -2.94
CA LEU A 104 20.16 -12.12 -3.01
C LEU A 104 20.08 -10.92 -3.96
N LYS A 105 21.09 -10.06 -3.98
CA LYS A 105 21.15 -8.89 -4.86
C LYS A 105 21.22 -9.26 -6.34
N LYS A 106 22.00 -10.28 -6.70
CA LYS A 106 22.24 -10.73 -8.08
C LYS A 106 21.18 -11.68 -8.62
N SER A 107 20.40 -12.30 -7.76
CA SER A 107 19.39 -13.28 -8.11
C SER A 107 18.19 -12.69 -8.84
N ASN A 108 17.55 -13.47 -9.69
CA ASN A 108 16.26 -13.11 -10.30
C ASN A 108 15.10 -13.22 -9.29
N TRP A 109 13.92 -12.73 -9.67
CA TRP A 109 12.75 -12.70 -8.78
C TRP A 109 12.38 -14.06 -8.18
N SER A 110 12.43 -15.15 -8.96
CA SER A 110 12.09 -16.50 -8.51
C SER A 110 13.09 -17.02 -7.48
N GLU A 111 14.40 -16.82 -7.75
CA GLU A 111 15.49 -17.17 -6.84
C GLU A 111 15.41 -16.37 -5.53
N LYS A 112 15.24 -15.04 -5.61
CA LYS A 112 15.03 -14.18 -4.43
C LYS A 112 13.88 -14.68 -3.56
N SER A 113 12.82 -15.16 -4.16
CA SER A 113 11.69 -15.72 -3.42
C SER A 113 12.07 -16.99 -2.66
N LYS A 114 12.86 -17.89 -3.27
CA LYS A 114 13.34 -19.13 -2.63
C LYS A 114 14.33 -18.81 -1.50
N ILE A 115 15.32 -17.95 -1.77
CA ILE A 115 16.31 -17.52 -0.77
C ILE A 115 15.61 -16.88 0.44
N CYS A 116 14.69 -15.95 0.20
CA CYS A 116 13.94 -15.32 1.28
C CYS A 116 13.13 -16.33 2.10
N LYS A 117 12.51 -17.33 1.46
CA LYS A 117 11.78 -18.39 2.17
C LYS A 117 12.71 -19.22 3.05
N SER A 118 13.91 -19.55 2.57
CA SER A 118 14.94 -20.26 3.35
C SER A 118 15.40 -19.43 4.54
N LEU A 119 15.79 -18.16 4.32
CA LEU A 119 16.24 -17.26 5.37
C LEU A 119 15.16 -17.03 6.45
N LYS A 120 13.89 -16.97 6.07
CA LYS A 120 12.79 -16.87 7.04
C LYS A 120 12.64 -18.14 7.87
N MET A 121 12.81 -19.31 7.25
CA MET A 121 12.75 -20.58 7.96
C MET A 121 13.87 -20.69 8.99
N GLN A 122 15.11 -20.41 8.61
CA GLN A 122 16.26 -20.33 9.51
C GLN A 122 16.02 -19.37 10.68
N SER A 123 15.46 -18.18 10.39
CA SER A 123 15.12 -17.20 11.44
C SER A 123 14.11 -17.74 12.46
N LYS A 124 13.11 -18.52 12.01
CA LYS A 124 12.12 -19.16 12.90
C LYS A 124 12.72 -20.26 13.76
N LEU A 125 13.74 -20.97 13.25
CA LEU A 125 14.46 -22.02 13.98
C LEU A 125 15.52 -21.45 14.95
N GLY A 126 15.69 -20.14 15.03
CA GLY A 126 16.70 -19.52 15.88
C GLY A 126 18.09 -19.44 15.24
N GLU A 127 18.22 -19.82 13.98
CA GLU A 127 19.47 -19.77 13.22
C GLU A 127 19.75 -18.37 12.65
N ALA A 128 20.90 -18.22 11.95
CA ALA A 128 21.37 -16.94 11.42
C ALA A 128 20.55 -16.32 10.29
N GLY A 129 19.42 -16.77 9.88
CA GLY A 129 18.60 -16.30 8.77
C GLY A 129 18.51 -14.78 8.51
N CYS A 130 17.39 -14.26 8.07
CA CYS A 130 17.22 -12.84 7.78
C CYS A 130 17.13 -11.99 9.06
N GLN A 131 18.03 -11.03 9.24
CA GLN A 131 18.06 -10.15 10.43
C GLN A 131 16.81 -9.30 10.57
N PHE A 132 16.28 -8.76 9.46
CA PHE A 132 15.08 -7.93 9.42
C PHE A 132 13.81 -8.71 9.78
N TYR A 133 13.73 -9.96 9.33
CA TYR A 133 12.60 -10.84 9.67
C TYR A 133 12.68 -11.33 11.12
N ARG A 134 13.87 -11.61 11.65
CA ARG A 134 14.05 -11.98 13.07
C ARG A 134 13.59 -10.86 14.00
N LYS A 135 13.91 -9.61 13.66
CA LYS A 135 13.47 -8.46 14.46
C LYS A 135 11.97 -8.31 14.41
N LEU A 136 11.35 -8.48 13.24
CA LEU A 136 9.89 -8.44 13.10
C LEU A 136 9.19 -9.48 14.01
N LEU A 137 9.75 -10.69 14.15
CA LEU A 137 9.21 -11.71 15.04
C LEU A 137 9.25 -11.33 16.52
N ARG A 138 10.15 -10.42 16.91
CA ARG A 138 10.34 -9.99 18.31
C ARG A 138 9.59 -8.71 18.66
N ASP A 139 9.55 -7.73 17.75
CA ASP A 139 9.20 -6.34 18.05
C ASP A 139 8.13 -5.74 17.12
N SER A 140 7.21 -6.51 16.54
CA SER A 140 6.30 -6.02 15.51
C SER A 140 5.28 -4.98 15.97
N ASN A 141 4.94 -4.90 17.25
CA ASN A 141 3.76 -4.15 17.69
C ASN A 141 3.98 -2.65 17.90
N SER A 142 5.17 -2.22 18.37
CA SER A 142 5.39 -0.81 18.76
C SER A 142 5.46 0.18 17.59
N LEU A 143 5.88 -0.26 16.40
CA LEU A 143 6.08 0.59 15.23
C LEU A 143 4.85 0.66 14.32
N ILE A 144 3.98 -0.33 14.37
CA ILE A 144 2.74 -0.37 13.59
C ILE A 144 1.82 0.79 13.99
N ASP A 145 1.71 1.11 15.26
CA ASP A 145 0.86 2.19 15.75
C ASP A 145 1.32 3.57 15.28
N GLU A 146 2.63 3.83 15.29
CA GLU A 146 3.19 5.09 14.78
C GLU A 146 2.94 5.26 13.28
N TRP A 147 3.10 4.19 12.49
CA TRP A 147 2.94 4.24 11.04
C TRP A 147 1.47 4.21 10.59
N SER A 148 0.60 3.62 11.41
CA SER A 148 -0.82 3.47 11.11
C SER A 148 -1.59 4.78 10.99
N SER A 149 -1.02 5.92 11.41
CA SER A 149 -1.64 7.26 11.29
C SER A 149 -1.29 8.00 10.01
N LYS A 150 -0.41 7.44 9.17
CA LYS A 150 0.22 8.15 8.02
C LYS A 150 -0.30 7.63 6.66
N ILE A 151 -0.03 8.40 5.62
CA ILE A 151 -0.08 7.95 4.23
C ILE A 151 1.38 7.77 3.79
N LEU A 152 1.79 6.55 3.51
CA LEU A 152 3.16 6.20 3.18
C LEU A 152 3.29 5.72 1.74
N THR A 153 4.26 6.26 1.01
CA THR A 153 4.72 5.66 -0.25
C THR A 153 5.42 4.32 0.03
N ALA A 154 5.62 3.51 -1.00
CA ALA A 154 6.36 2.27 -0.83
C ALA A 154 7.82 2.51 -0.44
N GLU A 155 8.43 3.58 -0.98
CA GLU A 155 9.78 4.01 -0.66
C GLU A 155 9.89 4.49 0.81
N ASP A 156 8.96 5.36 1.26
CA ASP A 156 8.94 5.84 2.64
C ASP A 156 8.76 4.70 3.64
N PHE A 157 7.88 3.76 3.30
CA PHE A 157 7.63 2.58 4.13
C PHE A 157 8.87 1.67 4.21
N ALA A 158 9.50 1.39 3.05
CA ALA A 158 10.72 0.58 3.01
C ALA A 158 11.86 1.22 3.81
N HIS A 159 12.05 2.53 3.67
CA HIS A 159 13.07 3.29 4.40
C HIS A 159 12.84 3.23 5.91
N LYS A 160 11.62 3.51 6.37
CA LYS A 160 11.27 3.44 7.79
C LYS A 160 11.43 2.04 8.38
N ALA A 161 11.03 1.02 7.62
CA ALA A 161 11.20 -0.37 8.03
C ALA A 161 12.69 -0.73 8.14
N GLU A 162 13.52 -0.28 7.18
CA GLU A 162 14.97 -0.50 7.22
C GLU A 162 15.62 0.20 8.41
N GLU A 163 15.32 1.49 8.65
CA GLU A 163 15.81 2.23 9.82
C GLU A 163 15.43 1.55 11.13
N SER A 164 14.24 0.99 11.18
CA SER A 164 13.75 0.22 12.32
C SER A 164 14.28 -1.22 12.35
N GLY A 165 15.07 -1.64 11.36
CA GLY A 165 15.58 -3.00 11.22
C GLY A 165 14.49 -4.06 10.97
N LEU A 166 13.35 -3.69 10.41
CA LEU A 166 12.20 -4.56 10.16
C LEU A 166 12.09 -4.96 8.68
N CYS A 167 11.43 -6.10 8.43
CA CYS A 167 11.10 -6.51 7.07
C CYS A 167 9.84 -5.76 6.58
N PRO A 168 9.94 -4.91 5.54
CA PRO A 168 8.79 -4.15 5.04
C PRO A 168 7.82 -5.00 4.20
N TYR A 169 8.18 -6.23 3.89
CA TYR A 169 7.37 -7.09 3.03
C TYR A 169 6.45 -8.04 3.82
N GLU A 170 6.76 -8.32 5.07
CA GLU A 170 6.03 -9.24 5.94
C GLU A 170 5.29 -8.45 7.04
#